data_91798a51f2d23bdaa7c94e4c56506e16
#
_entry.id   91798a51f2d23bdaa7c94e4c56506e16
#
_cell.length_a   1.000
_cell.length_b   1.000
_cell.length_c   1.000
_cell.angle_alpha   90.00
_cell.angle_beta   90.00
_cell.angle_gamma   90.00
#
_symmetry.space_group_name_H-M   'P 1'
#
loop_
_entity.id
_entity.type
_entity.pdbx_description
1 polymer ?
#
loop_
_entity_poly.entity_id
_entity_poly.type
_entity_poly.pdbx_seq_one_letter_code
_entity_poly.pdbx_strand_id
1 'polypeptide(L)'
;MMFVLTLENHAEGVYSLFDADKNRVIPIFQLEDDANRYLTMLEDTSEYPSMRVVEMEDHVIIGACQDRGQKFSIITPDDLIV
;
A
#
# COMPACT_ATOMS: atom_id res chain seq x y z
N MET A 1 5.99 9.85 -8.44
CA MET A 1 5.81 9.54 -7.01
C MET A 1 4.74 8.50 -6.85
N MET A 2 4.90 7.62 -5.89
CA MET A 2 3.91 6.59 -5.57
C MET A 2 3.56 6.66 -4.09
N PHE A 3 2.50 5.96 -3.70
CA PHE A 3 1.94 6.09 -2.37
C PHE A 3 1.71 4.71 -1.76
N VAL A 4 2.07 4.58 -0.48
CA VAL A 4 1.84 3.36 0.28
C VAL A 4 1.16 3.71 1.59
N LEU A 5 0.55 2.72 2.22
CA LEU A 5 -0.04 2.87 3.54
C LEU A 5 0.93 2.35 4.59
N THR A 6 1.16 3.13 5.63
CA THR A 6 2.02 2.71 6.73
C THR A 6 1.27 2.84 8.05
N LEU A 7 1.73 2.08 9.04
CA LEU A 7 1.21 2.22 10.39
C LEU A 7 1.59 3.60 10.93
N GLU A 8 0.63 4.27 11.59
CA GLU A 8 0.84 5.64 12.07
C GLU A 8 2.00 5.76 13.04
N ASN A 9 2.16 4.76 13.90
CA ASN A 9 3.21 4.76 14.93
C ASN A 9 4.49 4.05 14.52
N HIS A 10 4.50 3.42 13.33
CA HIS A 10 5.64 2.65 12.84
C HIS A 10 5.81 2.90 11.36
N ALA A 11 6.62 3.89 10.99
CA ALA A 11 6.86 4.23 9.59
C ALA A 11 7.43 3.05 8.77
N GLU A 12 8.02 2.07 9.45
CA GLU A 12 8.54 0.87 8.81
C GLU A 12 7.47 -0.20 8.59
N GLY A 13 6.31 -0.04 9.21
CA GLY A 13 5.21 -1.00 9.09
C GLY A 13 4.35 -0.71 7.87
N VAL A 14 4.80 -1.11 6.70
CA VAL A 14 4.05 -0.92 5.46
C VAL A 14 2.91 -1.93 5.39
N TYR A 15 1.72 -1.43 5.08
CA TYR A 15 0.55 -2.28 4.93
C TYR A 15 0.75 -3.26 3.77
N SER A 16 0.39 -4.51 4.00
CA SER A 16 0.40 -5.53 2.97
C SER A 16 -0.86 -6.39 3.08
N LEU A 17 -1.21 -7.03 1.99
CA LEU A 17 -2.35 -7.96 1.93
C LEU A 17 -1.86 -9.31 1.42
N PHE A 18 -2.71 -10.33 1.52
CA PHE A 18 -2.39 -11.65 0.99
C PHE A 18 -3.09 -11.85 -0.34
N ASP A 19 -2.36 -12.37 -1.32
CA ASP A 19 -2.95 -12.75 -2.61
C ASP A 19 -3.60 -14.14 -2.52
N ALA A 20 -4.10 -14.64 -3.66
CA ALA A 20 -4.76 -15.95 -3.71
C ALA A 20 -3.84 -17.10 -3.32
N ASP A 21 -2.53 -16.94 -3.51
CA ASP A 21 -1.53 -17.95 -3.17
C ASP A 21 -0.99 -17.77 -1.76
N LYS A 22 -1.59 -16.88 -0.99
CA LYS A 22 -1.20 -16.54 0.39
C LYS A 22 0.16 -15.87 0.49
N ASN A 23 0.62 -15.25 -0.59
CA ASN A 23 1.81 -14.43 -0.57
C ASN A 23 1.46 -13.03 -0.09
N ARG A 24 2.36 -12.45 0.71
CA ARG A 24 2.19 -11.08 1.18
C ARG A 24 2.56 -10.11 0.06
N VAL A 25 1.65 -9.21 -0.27
CA VAL A 25 1.81 -8.24 -1.37
C VAL A 25 1.59 -6.84 -0.84
N ILE A 26 2.51 -5.93 -1.14
CA ILE A 26 2.38 -4.52 -0.77
C ILE A 26 1.65 -3.79 -1.90
N PRO A 27 0.48 -3.19 -1.63
CA PRO A 27 -0.18 -2.36 -2.62
C PRO A 27 0.52 -1.00 -2.71
N ILE A 28 0.89 -0.62 -3.91
CA ILE A 28 1.53 0.66 -4.20
C ILE A 28 0.60 1.44 -5.12
N PHE A 29 0.11 2.58 -4.64
CA PHE A 29 -0.88 3.37 -5.38
C PHE A 29 -0.19 4.40 -6.24
N GLN A 30 -0.66 4.54 -7.46
CA GLN A 30 -0.17 5.53 -8.40
C GLN A 30 -0.65 6.93 -8.05
N LEU A 31 -1.87 7.03 -7.52
CA LEU A 31 -2.47 8.31 -7.14
C LEU A 31 -2.74 8.36 -5.65
N GLU A 32 -2.52 9.53 -5.07
CA GLU A 32 -2.79 9.77 -3.65
C GLU A 32 -4.26 9.57 -3.31
N ASP A 33 -5.16 10.04 -4.19
CA ASP A 33 -6.59 9.90 -3.96
C ASP A 33 -7.02 8.45 -3.83
N ASP A 34 -6.44 7.56 -4.63
CA ASP A 34 -6.76 6.14 -4.56
C ASP A 34 -6.26 5.53 -3.26
N ALA A 35 -5.08 5.93 -2.81
CA ALA A 35 -4.54 5.48 -1.52
C ALA A 35 -5.43 5.94 -0.37
N ASN A 36 -5.89 7.19 -0.41
CA ASN A 36 -6.80 7.73 0.61
C ASN A 36 -8.15 7.01 0.64
N ARG A 37 -8.69 6.69 -0.53
CA ARG A 37 -9.95 5.95 -0.61
C ARG A 37 -9.81 4.54 -0.03
N TYR A 38 -8.72 3.89 -0.33
CA TYR A 38 -8.45 2.56 0.21
C TYR A 38 -8.29 2.61 1.73
N LEU A 39 -7.57 3.62 2.23
CA LEU A 39 -7.40 3.82 3.66
C LEU A 39 -8.74 4.03 4.35
N THR A 40 -9.61 4.86 3.79
CA THR A 40 -10.95 5.11 4.33
C THR A 40 -11.75 3.81 4.41
N MET A 41 -11.66 2.98 3.37
CA MET A 41 -12.33 1.68 3.35
C MET A 41 -11.85 0.78 4.48
N LEU A 42 -10.54 0.74 4.73
CA LEU A 42 -9.98 -0.06 5.82
C LEU A 42 -10.40 0.47 7.20
N GLU A 43 -10.44 1.79 7.36
CA GLU A 43 -10.87 2.41 8.63
C GLU A 43 -12.32 2.08 8.96
N ASP A 44 -13.18 1.97 7.94
CA ASP A 44 -14.59 1.66 8.13
C ASP A 44 -14.82 0.27 8.69
N THR A 45 -13.86 -0.64 8.54
CA THR A 45 -14.00 -2.00 9.06
C THR A 45 -13.65 -2.12 10.54
N SER A 46 -12.98 -1.13 11.10
CA SER A 46 -12.52 -1.09 12.51
C SER A 46 -11.58 -2.25 12.89
N GLU A 47 -11.13 -3.04 11.94
CA GLU A 47 -10.25 -4.19 12.18
C GLU A 47 -8.77 -3.86 12.03
N TYR A 48 -8.46 -2.68 11.51
CA TYR A 48 -7.09 -2.30 11.20
C TYR A 48 -6.63 -1.19 12.12
N PRO A 49 -5.32 -1.20 12.50
CA PRO A 49 -4.77 -0.09 13.26
C PRO A 49 -4.74 1.19 12.43
N SER A 50 -4.56 2.31 13.08
CA SER A 50 -4.46 3.59 12.40
C SER A 50 -3.28 3.61 11.44
N MET A 51 -3.54 4.02 10.20
CA MET A 51 -2.54 4.09 9.14
C MET A 51 -2.59 5.45 8.48
N ARG A 52 -1.55 5.73 7.70
CA ARG A 52 -1.48 6.98 6.93
C ARG A 52 -0.90 6.70 5.55
N VAL A 53 -1.18 7.62 4.62
CA VAL A 53 -0.63 7.57 3.27
C VAL A 53 0.75 8.23 3.28
N VAL A 54 1.75 7.53 2.74
CA VAL A 54 3.11 8.05 2.63
C VAL A 54 3.50 8.11 1.17
N GLU A 55 4.00 9.27 0.75
CA GLU A 55 4.51 9.49 -0.60
C GLU A 55 5.97 9.07 -0.67
N MET A 56 6.33 8.33 -1.71
CA MET A 56 7.69 7.87 -1.93
C MET A 56 8.05 7.95 -3.41
N GLU A 57 9.32 8.15 -3.70
CA GLU A 57 9.78 8.08 -5.07
C GLU A 57 9.72 6.63 -5.58
N ASP A 58 9.37 6.48 -6.85
CA ASP A 58 9.13 5.17 -7.46
C ASP A 58 10.32 4.23 -7.28
N HIS A 59 11.51 4.71 -7.61
CA HIS A 59 12.71 3.88 -7.54
C HIS A 59 13.08 3.48 -6.10
N VAL A 60 12.73 4.31 -5.13
CA VAL A 60 13.00 4.03 -3.72
C VAL A 60 12.15 2.87 -3.23
N ILE A 61 10.83 2.94 -3.48
CA ILE A 61 9.92 1.92 -2.99
C ILE A 61 10.08 0.60 -3.74
N ILE A 62 10.23 0.66 -5.06
CA ILE A 62 10.41 -0.54 -5.88
C ILE A 62 11.74 -1.21 -5.53
N GLY A 63 12.81 -0.42 -5.39
CA GLY A 63 14.12 -0.95 -5.01
C GLY A 63 14.08 -1.61 -3.64
N ALA A 64 13.39 -1.02 -2.67
CA ALA A 64 13.28 -1.61 -1.34
C ALA A 64 12.55 -2.96 -1.37
N CYS A 65 11.48 -3.06 -2.17
CA CYS A 65 10.75 -4.32 -2.32
C CYS A 65 11.61 -5.39 -3.00
N GLN A 66 12.35 -5.01 -4.03
CA GLN A 66 13.24 -5.92 -4.75
C GLN A 66 14.37 -6.43 -3.87
N ASP A 67 14.97 -5.54 -3.09
CA ASP A 67 16.07 -5.91 -2.19
C ASP A 67 15.65 -6.94 -1.14
N ARG A 68 14.39 -6.90 -0.73
CA ARG A 68 13.85 -7.81 0.28
C ARG A 68 13.15 -9.02 -0.32
N GLY A 69 13.08 -9.10 -1.65
CA GLY A 69 12.29 -10.13 -2.31
C GLY A 69 10.80 -10.03 -2.00
N GLN A 70 10.33 -8.82 -1.67
CA GLN A 70 8.95 -8.59 -1.30
C GLN A 70 8.10 -8.35 -2.55
N LYS A 71 7.00 -9.09 -2.68
CA LYS A 71 6.04 -8.87 -3.75
C LYS A 71 5.31 -7.55 -3.56
N PHE A 72 5.04 -6.87 -4.66
CA PHE A 72 4.25 -5.65 -4.66
C PHE A 72 3.35 -5.62 -5.88
N SER A 73 2.28 -4.84 -5.80
CA SER A 73 1.35 -4.63 -6.92
C SER A 73 1.12 -3.13 -7.09
N ILE A 74 1.27 -2.64 -8.30
CA ILE A 74 1.03 -1.24 -8.60
C ILE A 74 -0.45 -1.08 -8.93
N ILE A 75 -1.14 -0.29 -8.13
CA ILE A 75 -2.56 -0.05 -8.29
C ILE A 75 -2.76 1.27 -9.03
N THR A 76 -3.38 1.17 -10.18
CA THR A 76 -3.71 2.33 -11.02
C THR A 76 -5.19 2.68 -10.83
N PRO A 77 -5.62 3.87 -11.27
CA PRO A 77 -7.04 4.22 -11.21
C PRO A 77 -7.96 3.21 -11.89
N ASP A 78 -7.48 2.58 -12.95
CA ASP A 78 -8.27 1.59 -13.71
C ASP A 78 -8.54 0.33 -12.89
N ASP A 79 -7.66 -0.02 -11.97
CA ASP A 79 -7.82 -1.21 -11.11
C ASP A 79 -8.92 -1.02 -10.08
N LEU A 80 -9.31 0.22 -9.78
CA LEU A 80 -10.31 0.55 -8.78
C LEU A 80 -11.68 0.83 -9.38
N ILE A 81 -11.80 0.79 -10.68
CA ILE A 81 -13.08 0.95 -11.38
C ILE A 81 -13.79 -0.40 -11.41
N VAL A 82 -14.93 -0.43 -10.77
CA VAL A 82 -15.77 -1.63 -10.71
C VAL A 82 -16.91 -1.51 -11.69
#